data_bd64be32c33008b05532deafff2d8f1b
#
_entry.id   bd64be32c33008b05532deafff2d8f1b
#
_cell.length_a   1.000
_cell.length_b   1.000
_cell.length_c   1.000
_cell.angle_alpha   90.00
_cell.angle_beta   90.00
_cell.angle_gamma   90.00
#
_symmetry.space_group_name_H-M   'P 1'
#
loop_
_entity.id
_entity.type
_entity.pdbx_description
1 polymer ?
#
loop_
_entity_poly.entity_id
_entity_poly.type
_entity_poly.pdbx_seq_one_letter_code
_entity_poly.pdbx_strand_id
1 'polypeptide(L)'
;MPQAVNGSGRPRGYDASRRRQRAEASRREVLAQARELLLSQGFGATTVAQIARAAGVSAEFVYKNFGGKPGLVRAIWDQSLLGSGDVPAEQRSDTAQAEATDPHALMEQFGRFVAEISPIGSPVQLLIRDAAASGDDEMAALLGDVDDARYRRMLHNARQVLARGFLRPGLSETDVADVFFASTTAELYESLVLKRGWPPERFGQFIARTLEANLLGT
;
A
#
# COMPACT_ATOMS: atom_id res chain seq x y z
N MET A 1 -27.96 37.29 -52.22
CA MET A 1 -27.90 35.97 -51.57
C MET A 1 -26.51 35.83 -50.92
N PRO A 2 -26.34 35.98 -49.61
CA PRO A 2 -25.05 35.66 -48.96
C PRO A 2 -25.11 34.23 -48.42
N GLN A 3 -24.08 33.47 -48.72
CA GLN A 3 -23.86 32.09 -48.25
C GLN A 3 -23.48 32.09 -46.74
N ALA A 4 -24.17 31.22 -45.99
CA ALA A 4 -23.87 30.95 -44.59
C ALA A 4 -22.64 30.07 -44.48
N VAL A 5 -21.62 30.55 -43.76
CA VAL A 5 -20.43 29.78 -43.38
C VAL A 5 -20.78 28.96 -42.13
N ASN A 6 -20.94 27.65 -42.34
CA ASN A 6 -21.09 26.68 -41.24
C ASN A 6 -19.76 26.48 -40.51
N GLY A 7 -19.56 27.14 -39.40
CA GLY A 7 -18.48 26.89 -38.47
C GLY A 7 -18.78 25.69 -37.60
N SER A 8 -18.26 24.51 -37.97
CA SER A 8 -18.31 23.30 -37.13
C SER A 8 -17.41 23.44 -35.92
N GLY A 9 -17.95 23.98 -34.84
CA GLY A 9 -17.28 24.00 -33.52
C GLY A 9 -17.18 22.59 -32.95
N ARG A 10 -15.99 21.99 -32.97
CA ARG A 10 -15.71 20.76 -32.20
C ARG A 10 -15.98 21.01 -30.71
N PRO A 11 -16.68 20.10 -30.00
CA PRO A 11 -17.08 20.34 -28.63
C PRO A 11 -15.85 20.37 -27.70
N ARG A 12 -15.67 21.49 -26.99
CA ARG A 12 -14.58 21.73 -25.98
C ARG A 12 -14.48 20.64 -24.88
N GLY A 13 -15.54 19.87 -24.63
CA GLY A 13 -15.56 18.79 -23.62
C GLY A 13 -14.73 17.55 -24.00
N TYR A 14 -14.66 17.23 -25.30
CA TYR A 14 -13.91 16.05 -25.79
C TYR A 14 -12.39 16.22 -25.64
N ASP A 15 -11.87 17.42 -25.84
CA ASP A 15 -10.44 17.73 -25.70
C ASP A 15 -9.98 17.76 -24.22
N ALA A 16 -10.85 18.16 -23.31
CA ALA A 16 -10.56 18.17 -21.87
C ALA A 16 -10.49 16.74 -21.29
N SER A 17 -11.39 15.86 -21.73
CA SER A 17 -11.40 14.44 -21.34
C SER A 17 -10.13 13.72 -21.81
N ARG A 18 -9.75 13.88 -23.06
CA ARG A 18 -8.51 13.30 -23.61
C ARG A 18 -7.25 13.80 -22.91
N ARG A 19 -7.19 15.10 -22.59
CA ARG A 19 -6.06 15.67 -21.84
C ARG A 19 -5.98 15.07 -20.43
N ARG A 20 -7.11 14.92 -19.75
CA ARG A 20 -7.16 14.29 -18.42
C ARG A 20 -6.71 12.83 -18.47
N GLN A 21 -7.21 12.04 -19.41
CA GLN A 21 -6.80 10.65 -19.61
C GLN A 21 -5.29 10.50 -19.89
N ARG A 22 -4.70 11.38 -20.72
CA ARG A 22 -3.26 11.38 -20.97
C ARG A 22 -2.48 11.74 -19.73
N ALA A 23 -2.90 12.73 -18.96
CA ALA A 23 -2.25 13.10 -17.72
C ALA A 23 -2.29 11.96 -16.67
N GLU A 24 -3.42 11.26 -16.55
CA GLU A 24 -3.56 10.09 -15.68
C GLU A 24 -2.70 8.91 -16.15
N ALA A 25 -2.62 8.67 -17.46
CA ALA A 25 -1.73 7.67 -18.02
C ALA A 25 -0.25 7.99 -17.72
N SER A 26 0.16 9.25 -17.92
CA SER A 26 1.52 9.69 -17.59
C SER A 26 1.82 9.58 -16.09
N ARG A 27 0.86 9.89 -15.21
CA ARG A 27 1.04 9.72 -13.75
C ARG A 27 1.24 8.25 -13.38
N ARG A 28 0.45 7.34 -13.94
CA ARG A 28 0.60 5.90 -13.71
C ARG A 28 1.95 5.38 -14.20
N GLU A 29 2.38 5.81 -15.38
CA GLU A 29 3.69 5.43 -15.93
C GLU A 29 4.84 5.92 -15.03
N VAL A 30 4.77 7.18 -14.56
CA VAL A 30 5.77 7.72 -13.62
C VAL A 30 5.84 6.88 -12.35
N LEU A 31 4.71 6.49 -11.76
CA LEU A 31 4.70 5.67 -10.55
C LEU A 31 5.25 4.26 -10.79
N ALA A 32 4.95 3.65 -11.95
CA ALA A 32 5.48 2.34 -12.31
C ALA A 32 7.01 2.38 -12.45
N GLN A 33 7.54 3.34 -13.21
CA GLN A 33 8.98 3.51 -13.39
C GLN A 33 9.70 3.93 -12.10
N ALA A 34 9.07 4.79 -11.29
CA ALA A 34 9.61 5.17 -9.99
C ALA A 34 9.70 3.95 -9.05
N ARG A 35 8.64 3.13 -8.97
CA ARG A 35 8.65 1.91 -8.16
C ARG A 35 9.77 0.96 -8.60
N GLU A 36 9.91 0.69 -9.88
CA GLU A 36 10.94 -0.20 -10.41
C GLU A 36 12.35 0.30 -10.05
N LEU A 37 12.65 1.56 -10.34
CA LEU A 37 13.96 2.15 -10.09
C LEU A 37 14.28 2.24 -8.59
N LEU A 38 13.32 2.68 -7.78
CA LEU A 38 13.51 2.83 -6.35
C LEU A 38 13.71 1.49 -5.63
N LEU A 39 12.98 0.46 -6.00
CA LEU A 39 13.11 -0.88 -5.40
C LEU A 39 14.38 -1.62 -5.89
N SER A 40 14.84 -1.36 -7.11
CA SER A 40 16.05 -2.01 -7.66
C SER A 40 17.36 -1.32 -7.29
N GLN A 41 17.37 0.02 -7.18
CA GLN A 41 18.58 0.81 -6.95
C GLN A 41 18.65 1.45 -5.56
N GLY A 42 17.53 1.49 -4.84
CA GLY A 42 17.38 2.18 -3.57
C GLY A 42 17.08 3.67 -3.71
N PHE A 43 16.64 4.27 -2.59
CA PHE A 43 16.23 5.69 -2.56
C PHE A 43 17.40 6.63 -2.88
N GLY A 44 18.58 6.42 -2.30
CA GLY A 44 19.75 7.32 -2.47
C GLY A 44 20.26 7.38 -3.91
N ALA A 45 20.34 6.24 -4.60
CA ALA A 45 20.90 6.14 -5.94
C ALA A 45 19.91 6.55 -7.06
N THR A 46 18.61 6.59 -6.77
CA THR A 46 17.57 6.97 -7.75
C THR A 46 17.36 8.47 -7.79
N THR A 47 17.31 9.06 -8.99
CA THR A 47 17.05 10.50 -9.19
C THR A 47 15.72 10.74 -9.91
N VAL A 48 15.09 11.91 -9.65
CA VAL A 48 13.88 12.33 -10.37
C VAL A 48 14.12 12.40 -11.88
N ALA A 49 15.32 12.82 -12.31
CA ALA A 49 15.65 12.87 -13.74
C ALA A 49 15.70 11.48 -14.40
N GLN A 50 16.19 10.45 -13.70
CA GLN A 50 16.15 9.07 -14.18
C GLN A 50 14.71 8.57 -14.33
N ILE A 51 13.87 8.78 -13.31
CA ILE A 51 12.45 8.39 -13.32
C ILE A 51 11.70 9.10 -14.46
N ALA A 52 11.86 10.41 -14.59
CA ALA A 52 11.23 11.20 -15.64
C ALA A 52 11.60 10.70 -17.04
N ARG A 53 12.89 10.44 -17.27
CA ARG A 53 13.39 9.88 -18.54
C ARG A 53 12.80 8.50 -18.83
N ALA A 54 12.75 7.61 -17.84
CA ALA A 54 12.19 6.27 -17.99
C ALA A 54 10.69 6.31 -18.31
N ALA A 55 9.96 7.24 -17.70
CA ALA A 55 8.52 7.44 -17.93
C ALA A 55 8.17 8.30 -19.16
N GLY A 56 9.17 8.81 -19.89
CA GLY A 56 8.94 9.65 -21.08
C GLY A 56 8.31 11.01 -20.77
N VAL A 57 8.57 11.58 -19.59
CA VAL A 57 8.06 12.90 -19.15
C VAL A 57 9.21 13.84 -18.77
N SER A 58 8.91 15.13 -18.53
CA SER A 58 9.89 16.07 -17.99
C SER A 58 10.05 15.91 -16.48
N ALA A 59 11.22 16.29 -15.93
CA ALA A 59 11.42 16.34 -14.48
C ALA A 59 10.46 17.35 -13.81
N GLU A 60 10.14 18.45 -14.49
CA GLU A 60 9.15 19.44 -14.02
C GLU A 60 7.75 18.79 -13.86
N PHE A 61 7.35 17.89 -14.77
CA PHE A 61 6.10 17.14 -14.62
C PHE A 61 6.10 16.34 -13.32
N VAL A 62 7.21 15.68 -12.99
CA VAL A 62 7.33 14.90 -11.73
C VAL A 62 7.23 15.81 -10.51
N TYR A 63 8.00 16.90 -10.46
CA TYR A 63 7.91 17.83 -9.34
C TYR A 63 6.53 18.45 -9.17
N LYS A 64 5.89 18.85 -10.26
CA LYS A 64 4.54 19.43 -10.21
C LYS A 64 3.47 18.46 -9.72
N ASN A 65 3.58 17.17 -10.05
CA ASN A 65 2.55 16.18 -9.75
C ASN A 65 2.79 15.41 -8.45
N PHE A 66 4.05 15.31 -7.99
CA PHE A 66 4.44 14.47 -6.86
C PHE A 66 5.28 15.21 -5.81
N GLY A 67 5.74 16.44 -6.09
CA GLY A 67 6.59 17.20 -5.16
C GLY A 67 8.06 16.73 -5.13
N GLY A 68 8.40 15.66 -5.83
CA GLY A 68 9.76 15.11 -5.83
C GLY A 68 9.81 13.64 -5.47
N LYS A 69 10.99 13.17 -5.06
CA LYS A 69 11.24 11.75 -4.77
C LYS A 69 10.47 11.24 -3.54
N PRO A 70 10.41 11.94 -2.39
CA PRO A 70 9.59 11.51 -1.26
C PRO A 70 8.10 11.43 -1.59
N GLY A 71 7.57 12.39 -2.33
CA GLY A 71 6.18 12.37 -2.77
C GLY A 71 5.86 11.22 -3.75
N LEU A 72 6.83 10.81 -4.58
CA LEU A 72 6.69 9.59 -5.40
C LEU A 72 6.60 8.35 -4.52
N VAL A 73 7.46 8.22 -3.51
CA VAL A 73 7.43 7.08 -2.57
C VAL A 73 6.11 7.03 -1.81
N ARG A 74 5.61 8.18 -1.32
CA ARG A 74 4.28 8.27 -0.69
C ARG A 74 3.18 7.78 -1.63
N ALA A 75 3.17 8.24 -2.89
CA ALA A 75 2.16 7.83 -3.87
C ALA A 75 2.25 6.33 -4.22
N ILE A 76 3.45 5.76 -4.26
CA ILE A 76 3.67 4.33 -4.46
C ILE A 76 3.16 3.54 -3.25
N TRP A 77 3.41 4.04 -2.03
CA TRP A 77 2.90 3.45 -0.80
C TRP A 77 1.36 3.44 -0.80
N ASP A 78 0.72 4.60 -1.04
CA ASP A 78 -0.73 4.72 -1.10
C ASP A 78 -1.35 3.75 -2.13
N GLN A 79 -0.70 3.61 -3.29
CA GLN A 79 -1.12 2.65 -4.31
C GLN A 79 -0.97 1.20 -3.84
N SER A 80 0.05 0.88 -3.04
CA SER A 80 0.27 -0.47 -2.52
C SER A 80 -0.84 -0.94 -1.58
N LEU A 81 -1.52 -0.01 -0.91
CA LEU A 81 -2.64 -0.30 -0.01
C LEU A 81 -3.94 -0.67 -0.74
N LEU A 82 -4.03 -0.42 -2.04
CA LEU A 82 -5.17 -0.88 -2.84
C LEU A 82 -5.13 -2.40 -3.05
N GLY A 83 -3.94 -3.00 -2.99
CA GLY A 83 -3.76 -4.42 -3.30
C GLY A 83 -3.97 -4.74 -4.78
N SER A 84 -4.38 -5.97 -5.09
CA SER A 84 -4.58 -6.46 -6.45
C SER A 84 -6.00 -6.27 -7.01
N GLY A 85 -6.92 -5.70 -6.22
CA GLY A 85 -8.35 -5.58 -6.59
C GLY A 85 -8.82 -4.15 -6.85
N ASP A 86 -10.00 -4.01 -7.45
CA ASP A 86 -10.67 -2.73 -7.69
C ASP A 86 -11.23 -2.10 -6.40
N VAL A 87 -11.40 -2.90 -5.34
CA VAL A 87 -11.87 -2.47 -4.03
C VAL A 87 -10.67 -2.31 -3.09
N PRO A 88 -10.56 -1.18 -2.36
CA PRO A 88 -9.48 -0.98 -1.41
C PRO A 88 -9.31 -2.15 -0.44
N ALA A 89 -8.07 -2.51 -0.16
CA ALA A 89 -7.73 -3.65 0.69
C ALA A 89 -8.38 -3.57 2.08
N GLU A 90 -8.46 -2.37 2.66
CA GLU A 90 -9.13 -2.14 3.95
C GLU A 90 -10.61 -2.50 3.91
N GLN A 91 -11.33 -2.09 2.87
CA GLN A 91 -12.76 -2.39 2.73
C GLN A 91 -13.00 -3.89 2.53
N ARG A 92 -12.13 -4.57 1.77
CA ARG A 92 -12.20 -6.04 1.60
C ARG A 92 -11.95 -6.74 2.93
N SER A 93 -10.99 -6.25 3.73
CA SER A 93 -10.73 -6.77 5.07
C SER A 93 -11.92 -6.59 6.01
N ASP A 94 -12.59 -5.43 5.98
CA ASP A 94 -13.76 -5.15 6.82
C ASP A 94 -14.94 -6.06 6.45
N THR A 95 -15.21 -6.20 5.17
CA THR A 95 -16.24 -7.13 4.67
C THR A 95 -15.95 -8.56 5.13
N ALA A 96 -14.73 -9.00 4.97
CA ALA A 96 -14.29 -10.32 5.35
C ALA A 96 -14.44 -10.59 6.86
N GLN A 97 -14.09 -9.61 7.70
CA GLN A 97 -14.28 -9.69 9.14
C GLN A 97 -15.77 -9.74 9.51
N ALA A 98 -16.63 -8.97 8.84
CA ALA A 98 -18.06 -8.95 9.07
C ALA A 98 -18.74 -10.30 8.73
N GLU A 99 -18.27 -10.99 7.70
CA GLU A 99 -18.85 -12.25 7.20
C GLU A 99 -18.32 -13.49 7.93
N ALA A 100 -17.19 -13.39 8.63
CA ALA A 100 -16.61 -14.55 9.34
C ALA A 100 -17.55 -15.08 10.42
N THR A 101 -17.81 -16.37 10.42
CA THR A 101 -18.68 -17.07 11.40
C THR A 101 -17.89 -17.91 12.40
N ASP A 102 -16.61 -18.12 12.13
CA ASP A 102 -15.70 -18.96 12.89
C ASP A 102 -14.36 -18.19 13.13
N PRO A 103 -13.83 -18.18 14.37
CA PRO A 103 -12.60 -17.48 14.71
C PRO A 103 -11.38 -17.99 13.93
N HIS A 104 -11.26 -19.30 13.70
CA HIS A 104 -10.13 -19.86 12.95
C HIS A 104 -10.18 -19.44 11.48
N ALA A 105 -11.37 -19.51 10.85
CA ALA A 105 -11.57 -19.05 9.49
C ALA A 105 -11.23 -17.54 9.34
N LEU A 106 -11.52 -16.73 10.36
CA LEU A 106 -11.15 -15.33 10.39
C LEU A 106 -9.62 -15.13 10.38
N MET A 107 -8.89 -15.87 11.22
CA MET A 107 -7.41 -15.77 11.26
C MET A 107 -6.78 -16.29 9.97
N GLU A 108 -7.28 -17.37 9.39
CA GLU A 108 -6.86 -17.83 8.06
C GLU A 108 -7.09 -16.78 6.97
N GLN A 109 -8.24 -16.12 7.01
CA GLN A 109 -8.55 -15.05 6.06
C GLN A 109 -7.61 -13.86 6.21
N PHE A 110 -7.28 -13.49 7.46
CA PHE A 110 -6.28 -12.47 7.74
C PHE A 110 -4.91 -12.86 7.18
N GLY A 111 -4.50 -14.13 7.36
CA GLY A 111 -3.28 -14.67 6.77
C GLY A 111 -3.27 -14.61 5.23
N ARG A 112 -4.37 -14.97 4.57
CA ARG A 112 -4.52 -14.85 3.10
C ARG A 112 -4.38 -13.40 2.64
N PHE A 113 -4.99 -12.48 3.37
CA PHE A 113 -4.89 -11.05 3.08
C PHE A 113 -3.45 -10.53 3.22
N VAL A 114 -2.73 -10.95 4.27
CA VAL A 114 -1.31 -10.63 4.45
C VAL A 114 -0.46 -11.21 3.32
N ALA A 115 -0.73 -12.43 2.89
CA ALA A 115 -0.04 -13.06 1.76
C ALA A 115 -0.23 -12.29 0.44
N GLU A 116 -1.38 -11.67 0.23
CA GLU A 116 -1.68 -10.85 -0.95
C GLU A 116 -0.98 -9.48 -0.90
N ILE A 117 -1.03 -8.79 0.25
CA ILE A 117 -0.60 -7.38 0.35
C ILE A 117 0.89 -7.26 0.59
N SER A 118 1.49 -8.14 1.41
CA SER A 118 2.90 -8.00 1.80
C SER A 118 3.86 -7.99 0.61
N PRO A 119 3.70 -8.77 -0.47
CA PRO A 119 4.57 -8.69 -1.65
C PRO A 119 4.56 -7.31 -2.34
N ILE A 120 3.46 -6.57 -2.18
CA ILE A 120 3.29 -5.26 -2.80
C ILE A 120 3.78 -4.15 -1.85
N GLY A 121 3.40 -4.21 -0.58
CA GLY A 121 3.62 -3.15 0.41
C GLY A 121 4.96 -3.25 1.14
N SER A 122 5.37 -4.47 1.57
CA SER A 122 6.57 -4.61 2.40
C SER A 122 7.85 -4.10 1.74
N PRO A 123 8.13 -4.33 0.43
CA PRO A 123 9.31 -3.76 -0.19
C PRO A 123 9.34 -2.22 -0.20
N VAL A 124 8.16 -1.58 -0.31
CA VAL A 124 8.05 -0.12 -0.26
C VAL A 124 8.28 0.40 1.17
N GLN A 125 7.73 -0.29 2.17
CA GLN A 125 7.95 0.08 3.58
C GLN A 125 9.43 -0.08 3.97
N LEU A 126 10.09 -1.14 3.52
CA LEU A 126 11.53 -1.32 3.72
C LEU A 126 12.35 -0.20 3.06
N LEU A 127 11.99 0.21 1.85
CA LEU A 127 12.61 1.34 1.16
C LEU A 127 12.47 2.64 1.98
N ILE A 128 11.27 2.91 2.53
CA ILE A 128 11.01 4.07 3.39
C ILE A 128 11.89 4.01 4.64
N ARG A 129 11.92 2.87 5.34
CA ARG A 129 12.74 2.63 6.53
C ARG A 129 14.23 2.88 6.26
N ASP A 130 14.75 2.31 5.17
CA ASP A 130 16.17 2.38 4.85
C ASP A 130 16.60 3.80 4.45
N ALA A 131 15.73 4.53 3.75
CA ALA A 131 15.96 5.93 3.41
C ALA A 131 15.91 6.83 4.66
N ALA A 132 14.96 6.62 5.57
CA ALA A 132 14.89 7.30 6.86
C ALA A 132 16.14 7.03 7.71
N ALA A 133 16.57 5.78 7.80
CA ALA A 133 17.79 5.38 8.52
C ALA A 133 19.07 5.97 7.91
N SER A 134 19.04 6.33 6.63
CA SER A 134 20.14 7.01 5.94
C SER A 134 20.17 8.53 6.16
N GLY A 135 19.27 9.08 6.99
CA GLY A 135 19.24 10.49 7.38
C GLY A 135 18.40 11.39 6.48
N ASP A 136 17.45 10.85 5.73
CA ASP A 136 16.48 11.65 4.97
C ASP A 136 15.27 12.01 5.86
N ASP A 137 15.15 13.30 6.22
CA ASP A 137 14.12 13.77 7.15
C ASP A 137 12.69 13.61 6.59
N GLU A 138 12.48 13.79 5.28
CA GLU A 138 11.17 13.62 4.67
C GLU A 138 10.75 12.14 4.68
N MET A 139 11.70 11.23 4.49
CA MET A 139 11.44 9.79 4.58
C MET A 139 11.26 9.34 6.03
N ALA A 140 11.93 9.96 7.00
CA ALA A 140 11.70 9.71 8.43
C ALA A 140 10.28 10.15 8.85
N ALA A 141 9.83 11.31 8.40
CA ALA A 141 8.46 11.76 8.61
C ALA A 141 7.44 10.82 7.93
N LEU A 142 7.73 10.40 6.69
CA LEU A 142 6.87 9.43 5.97
C LEU A 142 6.78 8.09 6.71
N LEU A 143 7.89 7.59 7.27
CA LEU A 143 7.90 6.34 8.05
C LEU A 143 6.97 6.46 9.26
N GLY A 144 7.05 7.56 10.01
CA GLY A 144 6.15 7.84 11.14
C GLY A 144 4.67 7.84 10.72
N ASP A 145 4.33 8.56 9.64
CA ASP A 145 2.96 8.61 9.10
C ASP A 145 2.44 7.20 8.72
N VAL A 146 3.30 6.39 8.09
CA VAL A 146 2.97 5.02 7.66
C VAL A 146 2.73 4.13 8.87
N ASP A 147 3.60 4.14 9.86
CA ASP A 147 3.47 3.32 11.06
C ASP A 147 2.26 3.71 11.90
N ASP A 148 1.99 5.00 12.06
CA ASP A 148 0.80 5.52 12.72
C ASP A 148 -0.50 5.10 11.99
N ALA A 149 -0.52 5.17 10.67
CA ALA A 149 -1.67 4.74 9.88
C ALA A 149 -1.90 3.23 9.99
N ARG A 150 -0.82 2.43 9.95
CA ARG A 150 -0.88 0.97 10.16
C ARG A 150 -1.40 0.65 11.56
N TYR A 151 -0.89 1.30 12.60
CA TYR A 151 -1.34 1.04 13.97
C TYR A 151 -2.81 1.41 14.17
N ARG A 152 -3.27 2.55 13.64
CA ARG A 152 -4.70 2.92 13.65
C ARG A 152 -5.57 1.86 12.97
N ARG A 153 -5.09 1.28 11.86
CA ARG A 153 -5.78 0.17 11.18
C ARG A 153 -5.83 -1.08 12.06
N MET A 154 -4.76 -1.42 12.77
CA MET A 154 -4.74 -2.57 13.68
C MET A 154 -5.68 -2.37 14.87
N LEU A 155 -5.79 -1.16 15.43
CA LEU A 155 -6.80 -0.82 16.44
C LEU A 155 -8.23 -1.00 15.89
N HIS A 156 -8.50 -0.56 14.67
CA HIS A 156 -9.80 -0.78 14.04
C HIS A 156 -10.11 -2.29 13.91
N ASN A 157 -9.17 -3.07 13.41
CA ASN A 157 -9.32 -4.53 13.30
C ASN A 157 -9.54 -5.18 14.67
N ALA A 158 -8.80 -4.77 15.70
CA ALA A 158 -8.92 -5.26 17.06
C ALA A 158 -10.34 -5.04 17.62
N ARG A 159 -10.91 -3.85 17.45
CA ARG A 159 -12.30 -3.54 17.85
C ARG A 159 -13.30 -4.47 17.18
N GLN A 160 -13.15 -4.68 15.88
CA GLN A 160 -14.06 -5.56 15.13
C GLN A 160 -14.01 -7.01 15.64
N VAL A 161 -12.81 -7.55 15.85
CA VAL A 161 -12.64 -8.93 16.30
C VAL A 161 -13.09 -9.10 17.76
N LEU A 162 -12.80 -8.14 18.66
CA LEU A 162 -13.30 -8.13 20.05
C LEU A 162 -14.82 -8.10 20.11
N ALA A 163 -15.46 -7.26 19.30
CA ALA A 163 -16.93 -7.15 19.25
C ALA A 163 -17.61 -8.47 18.84
N ARG A 164 -16.89 -9.39 18.17
CA ARG A 164 -17.39 -10.71 17.80
C ARG A 164 -17.33 -11.72 18.94
N GLY A 165 -16.61 -11.44 20.01
CA GLY A 165 -16.47 -12.36 21.14
C GLY A 165 -15.65 -13.62 20.82
N PHE A 166 -14.82 -13.60 19.78
CA PHE A 166 -14.02 -14.75 19.33
C PHE A 166 -12.72 -14.92 20.11
N LEU A 167 -12.27 -13.89 20.79
CA LEU A 167 -10.96 -13.88 21.43
C LEU A 167 -10.98 -14.48 22.83
N ARG A 168 -9.83 -14.97 23.28
CA ARG A 168 -9.67 -15.41 24.66
C ARG A 168 -9.99 -14.28 25.65
N PRO A 169 -10.54 -14.59 26.84
CA PRO A 169 -10.88 -13.57 27.84
C PRO A 169 -9.66 -12.78 28.31
N GLY A 170 -9.87 -11.51 28.66
CA GLY A 170 -8.86 -10.64 29.29
C GLY A 170 -7.96 -9.86 28.33
N LEU A 171 -8.12 -10.01 27.01
CA LEU A 171 -7.41 -9.18 26.03
C LEU A 171 -8.08 -7.81 25.90
N SER A 172 -7.29 -6.75 26.03
CA SER A 172 -7.69 -5.38 25.69
C SER A 172 -7.60 -5.13 24.17
N GLU A 173 -8.21 -4.03 23.71
CA GLU A 173 -8.07 -3.56 22.32
C GLU A 173 -6.61 -3.35 21.94
N THR A 174 -5.83 -2.78 22.84
CA THR A 174 -4.38 -2.53 22.63
C THR A 174 -3.61 -3.83 22.50
N ASP A 175 -3.86 -4.82 23.38
CA ASP A 175 -3.16 -6.13 23.29
C ASP A 175 -3.39 -6.80 21.93
N VAL A 176 -4.62 -6.76 21.44
CA VAL A 176 -4.97 -7.35 20.14
C VAL A 176 -4.32 -6.56 19.00
N ALA A 177 -4.38 -5.22 19.05
CA ALA A 177 -3.76 -4.37 18.03
C ALA A 177 -2.24 -4.56 17.96
N ASP A 178 -1.57 -4.70 19.10
CA ASP A 178 -0.13 -4.92 19.19
C ASP A 178 0.27 -6.26 18.56
N VAL A 179 -0.51 -7.32 18.80
CA VAL A 179 -0.29 -8.62 18.16
C VAL A 179 -0.46 -8.53 16.65
N PHE A 180 -1.52 -7.88 16.15
CA PHE A 180 -1.70 -7.66 14.72
C PHE A 180 -0.56 -6.84 14.12
N PHE A 181 -0.19 -5.74 14.76
CA PHE A 181 0.85 -4.82 14.29
C PHE A 181 2.22 -5.51 14.21
N ALA A 182 2.63 -6.18 15.28
CA ALA A 182 3.92 -6.89 15.34
C ALA A 182 3.99 -8.06 14.35
N SER A 183 2.88 -8.78 14.16
CA SER A 183 2.83 -9.93 13.24
C SER A 183 2.88 -9.54 11.76
N THR A 184 2.65 -8.28 11.40
CA THR A 184 2.56 -7.82 10.01
C THR A 184 3.64 -6.80 9.64
N THR A 185 4.77 -6.77 10.36
CA THR A 185 5.88 -5.87 10.04
C THR A 185 6.59 -6.26 8.75
N ALA A 186 7.11 -5.26 8.03
CA ALA A 186 7.87 -5.49 6.80
C ALA A 186 9.18 -6.26 7.07
N GLU A 187 9.78 -6.12 8.26
CA GLU A 187 10.98 -6.84 8.69
C GLU A 187 10.74 -8.35 8.81
N LEU A 188 9.55 -8.75 9.27
CA LEU A 188 9.20 -10.16 9.35
C LEU A 188 9.07 -10.76 7.93
N TYR A 189 8.42 -10.02 7.02
CA TYR A 189 8.35 -10.37 5.61
C TYR A 189 9.75 -10.43 4.97
N GLU A 190 10.61 -9.43 5.20
CA GLU A 190 11.99 -9.41 4.75
C GLU A 190 12.75 -10.66 5.19
N SER A 191 12.65 -11.00 6.48
CA SER A 191 13.38 -12.12 7.07
C SER A 191 12.95 -13.48 6.54
N LEU A 192 11.65 -13.69 6.36
CA LEU A 192 11.11 -15.00 5.99
C LEU A 192 10.93 -15.16 4.47
N VAL A 193 10.43 -14.13 3.78
CA VAL A 193 10.16 -14.22 2.35
C VAL A 193 11.38 -13.79 1.54
N LEU A 194 11.90 -12.57 1.74
CA LEU A 194 12.96 -12.05 0.87
C LEU A 194 14.31 -12.73 1.13
N LYS A 195 14.66 -13.00 2.40
CA LYS A 195 15.97 -13.60 2.76
C LYS A 195 15.94 -15.13 2.80
N ARG A 196 14.83 -15.76 3.19
CA ARG A 196 14.73 -17.22 3.32
C ARG A 196 13.94 -17.88 2.19
N GLY A 197 13.39 -17.11 1.26
CA GLY A 197 12.69 -17.61 0.07
C GLY A 197 11.36 -18.31 0.36
N TRP A 198 10.67 -17.95 1.45
CA TRP A 198 9.34 -18.49 1.67
C TRP A 198 8.37 -17.98 0.61
N PRO A 199 7.50 -18.83 0.08
CA PRO A 199 6.40 -18.33 -0.75
C PRO A 199 5.44 -17.49 0.11
N PRO A 200 4.81 -16.44 -0.46
CA PRO A 200 3.88 -15.56 0.25
C PRO A 200 2.75 -16.30 0.98
N GLU A 201 2.25 -17.38 0.39
CA GLU A 201 1.19 -18.20 0.98
C GLU A 201 1.64 -18.89 2.28
N ARG A 202 2.88 -19.37 2.33
CA ARG A 202 3.48 -19.92 3.56
C ARG A 202 3.63 -18.84 4.64
N PHE A 203 4.01 -17.64 4.24
CA PHE A 203 4.08 -16.49 5.14
C PHE A 203 2.70 -16.17 5.72
N GLY A 204 1.66 -16.09 4.89
CA GLY A 204 0.29 -15.87 5.34
C GLY A 204 -0.20 -16.95 6.31
N GLN A 205 0.07 -18.23 6.03
CA GLN A 205 -0.27 -19.35 6.95
C GLN A 205 0.49 -19.24 8.29
N PHE A 206 1.73 -18.78 8.27
CA PHE A 206 2.49 -18.52 9.49
C PHE A 206 1.84 -17.41 10.33
N ILE A 207 1.43 -16.31 9.69
CA ILE A 207 0.72 -15.21 10.35
C ILE A 207 -0.60 -15.70 10.94
N ALA A 208 -1.42 -16.43 10.19
CA ALA A 208 -2.69 -16.98 10.68
C ALA A 208 -2.49 -17.77 11.98
N ARG A 209 -1.54 -18.71 11.97
CA ARG A 209 -1.23 -19.53 13.16
C ARG A 209 -0.67 -18.72 14.32
N THR A 210 0.12 -17.69 14.03
CA THR A 210 0.64 -16.78 15.06
C THR A 210 -0.50 -16.00 15.73
N LEU A 211 -1.47 -15.52 14.96
CA LEU A 211 -2.65 -14.83 15.46
C LEU A 211 -3.54 -15.79 16.27
N GLU A 212 -3.79 -16.99 15.77
CA GLU A 212 -4.54 -18.03 16.51
C GLU A 212 -3.93 -18.31 17.88
N ALA A 213 -2.63 -18.62 17.91
CA ALA A 213 -1.92 -18.95 19.13
C ALA A 213 -1.91 -17.83 20.18
N ASN A 214 -1.93 -16.56 19.74
CA ASN A 214 -1.88 -15.41 20.64
C ASN A 214 -3.25 -14.89 21.04
N LEU A 215 -4.26 -15.04 20.19
CA LEU A 215 -5.55 -14.36 20.37
C LEU A 215 -6.72 -15.29 20.67
N LEU A 216 -6.68 -16.55 20.23
CA LEU A 216 -7.76 -17.49 20.50
C LEU A 216 -7.51 -18.28 21.79
N GLY A 217 -8.60 -18.72 22.44
CA GLY A 217 -8.53 -19.65 23.56
C GLY A 217 -8.19 -21.07 23.07
N THR A 218 -7.48 -21.85 23.87
CA THR A 218 -7.29 -23.29 23.69
C THR A 218 -8.57 -24.06 24.00
#